data_1b731c4f30947133bb3e5f9f42533224
#
_entry.id   1b731c4f30947133bb3e5f9f42533224
#
_cell.length_a   1.000
_cell.length_b   1.000
_cell.length_c   1.000
_cell.angle_alpha   90.00
_cell.angle_beta   90.00
_cell.angle_gamma   90.00
#
_symmetry.space_group_name_H-M   'P 1'
#
loop_
_entity.id
_entity.type
_entity.pdbx_description
1 polymer ?
#
loop_
_entity_poly.entity_id
_entity_poly.type
_entity_poly.pdbx_seq_one_letter_code
_entity_poly.pdbx_strand_id
1 'polypeptide(L)' 'MKSVKININSIDKVKKFVNVLTKYDGDFDLVSGHYVIDAKSIMGIFSLDLSEDIELVIQDDVEQEEVLKAIKDFLV' A
#
# COMPACT_ATOMS: atom_id res chain seq x y z
N MET A 1 -1.08 -10.90 9.97
CA MET A 1 -1.58 -9.60 9.48
C MET A 1 -0.81 -8.46 10.11
N LYS A 2 -0.41 -7.51 9.32
CA LYS A 2 0.36 -6.35 9.75
C LYS A 2 -0.21 -5.09 9.14
N SER A 3 -0.27 -4.02 9.92
CA SER A 3 -0.80 -2.74 9.47
C SER A 3 0.26 -1.66 9.68
N VAL A 4 0.54 -0.88 8.65
CA VAL A 4 1.49 0.22 8.71
C VAL A 4 0.92 1.44 7.98
N LYS A 5 1.43 2.62 8.30
CA LYS A 5 1.02 3.83 7.59
C LYS A 5 2.02 4.19 6.51
N ILE A 6 1.50 4.58 5.35
CA ILE A 6 2.30 4.98 4.21
C ILE A 6 1.83 6.33 3.69
N ASN A 7 2.71 6.98 2.93
CA ASN A 7 2.38 8.19 2.19
C ASN A 7 2.74 7.99 0.73
N ILE A 8 1.74 8.15 -0.15
CA ILE A 8 1.89 8.02 -1.59
C ILE A 8 1.20 9.21 -2.27
N ASN A 9 1.71 10.40 -2.00
CA ASN A 9 1.07 11.65 -2.36
C ASN A 9 1.40 12.17 -3.76
N SER A 10 1.88 11.33 -4.63
CA SER A 10 2.13 11.71 -6.03
C SER A 10 1.87 10.52 -6.95
N ILE A 11 1.62 10.81 -8.23
CA ILE A 11 1.40 9.77 -9.24
C ILE A 11 2.61 8.84 -9.32
N ASP A 12 3.82 9.39 -9.29
CA ASP A 12 5.03 8.58 -9.33
C ASP A 12 5.15 7.65 -8.13
N LYS A 13 4.83 8.13 -6.94
CA LYS A 13 4.87 7.30 -5.74
C LYS A 13 3.86 6.17 -5.81
N VAL A 14 2.65 6.44 -6.30
CA VAL A 14 1.62 5.41 -6.47
C VAL A 14 2.10 4.33 -7.41
N LYS A 15 2.65 4.72 -8.56
CA LYS A 15 3.15 3.75 -9.56
C LYS A 15 4.27 2.89 -8.99
N LYS A 16 5.24 3.50 -8.30
CA LYS A 16 6.34 2.76 -7.68
C LYS A 16 5.84 1.81 -6.60
N PHE A 17 4.92 2.28 -5.79
CA PHE A 17 4.33 1.48 -4.72
C PHE A 17 3.63 0.23 -5.28
N VAL A 18 2.77 0.41 -6.27
CA VAL A 18 2.06 -0.71 -6.91
C VAL A 18 3.04 -1.67 -7.57
N ASN A 19 4.06 -1.14 -8.27
CA ASN A 19 5.08 -2.00 -8.88
C ASN A 19 5.80 -2.87 -7.86
N VAL A 20 6.10 -2.33 -6.69
CA VAL A 20 6.73 -3.10 -5.63
C VAL A 20 5.79 -4.21 -5.17
N LEU A 21 4.53 -3.88 -4.87
CA LEU A 21 3.58 -4.87 -4.35
C LEU A 21 3.24 -5.96 -5.35
N THR A 22 3.24 -5.67 -6.65
CA THR A 22 2.91 -6.69 -7.66
C THR A 22 3.94 -7.81 -7.73
N LYS A 23 5.10 -7.64 -7.14
CA LYS A 23 6.14 -8.68 -7.06
C LYS A 23 5.82 -9.75 -6.02
N TYR A 24 4.84 -9.50 -5.17
CA TYR A 24 4.46 -10.40 -4.08
C TYR A 24 3.05 -10.92 -4.32
N ASP A 25 2.84 -12.21 -4.04
CA ASP A 25 1.56 -12.87 -4.30
C ASP A 25 0.51 -12.62 -3.23
N GLY A 26 0.91 -12.13 -2.07
CA GLY A 26 -0.02 -11.92 -0.95
C GLY A 26 -1.09 -10.87 -1.24
N ASP A 27 -2.07 -10.81 -0.36
CA ASP A 27 -3.13 -9.82 -0.43
C ASP A 27 -2.77 -8.60 0.41
N PHE A 28 -2.97 -7.42 -0.17
CA PHE A 28 -2.69 -6.14 0.48
C PHE A 28 -3.88 -5.23 0.31
N ASP A 29 -4.28 -4.56 1.39
CA ASP A 29 -5.39 -3.61 1.36
C ASP A 29 -4.91 -2.23 1.77
N LEU A 30 -5.50 -1.20 1.18
CA LEU A 30 -5.36 0.17 1.64
C LEU A 30 -6.65 0.60 2.31
N VAL A 31 -6.52 1.16 3.51
CA VAL A 31 -7.67 1.62 4.29
C VAL A 31 -7.56 3.14 4.47
N SER A 32 -8.58 3.85 4.04
CA SER A 32 -8.66 5.31 4.17
C SER A 32 -10.10 5.68 4.55
N GLY A 33 -10.29 6.06 5.80
CA GLY A 33 -11.62 6.34 6.32
C GLY A 33 -12.51 5.11 6.23
N HIS A 34 -13.60 5.21 5.47
CA HIS A 34 -14.54 4.10 5.27
C HIS A 34 -14.19 3.22 4.07
N TYR A 35 -13.14 3.58 3.32
CA TYR A 35 -12.78 2.87 2.10
C TYR A 35 -11.73 1.82 2.37
N VAL A 36 -11.96 0.62 1.83
CA VAL A 36 -10.98 -0.47 1.83
C VAL A 36 -10.84 -0.90 0.38
N ILE A 37 -9.64 -0.78 -0.17
CA ILE A 37 -9.38 -1.12 -1.55
C ILE A 37 -8.17 -2.04 -1.66
N ASP A 38 -8.08 -2.76 -2.77
CA ASP A 38 -6.90 -3.57 -3.09
C ASP A 38 -5.71 -2.65 -3.35
N ALA A 39 -4.63 -2.85 -2.60
CA ALA A 39 -3.43 -2.02 -2.71
C ALA A 39 -2.70 -2.18 -4.05
N LYS A 40 -3.03 -3.19 -4.84
CA LYS A 40 -2.49 -3.39 -6.19
C LYS A 40 -3.33 -2.73 -7.27
N SER A 41 -4.45 -2.10 -6.92
CA SER A 41 -5.36 -1.45 -7.87
C SER A 41 -5.03 0.03 -8.01
N ILE A 42 -4.35 0.39 -9.10
CA ILE A 42 -3.99 1.79 -9.37
C ILE A 42 -5.24 2.67 -9.42
N MET A 43 -6.28 2.22 -10.10
CA MET A 43 -7.51 3.00 -10.23
C MET A 43 -8.21 3.20 -8.88
N GLY A 44 -8.23 2.15 -8.05
CA GLY A 44 -8.78 2.25 -6.71
C GLY A 44 -8.02 3.24 -5.84
N ILE A 45 -6.69 3.21 -5.93
CA ILE A 45 -5.83 4.11 -5.16
C ILE A 45 -6.11 5.57 -5.52
N PHE A 46 -6.27 5.89 -6.80
CA PHE A 46 -6.54 7.26 -7.23
C PHE A 46 -7.91 7.77 -6.81
N SER A 47 -8.80 6.92 -6.32
CA SER A 47 -10.08 7.36 -5.75
C SER A 47 -9.95 7.84 -4.30
N LEU A 48 -8.79 7.64 -3.66
CA LEU A 48 -8.54 8.03 -2.28
C LEU A 48 -7.95 9.44 -2.21
N ASP A 49 -8.03 10.05 -1.02
CA ASP A 49 -7.33 11.30 -0.74
C ASP A 49 -5.86 10.98 -0.44
N LEU A 50 -5.01 11.16 -1.45
CA LEU A 50 -3.59 10.80 -1.35
C LEU A 50 -2.76 11.85 -0.60
N SER A 51 -3.34 12.99 -0.24
CA SER A 51 -2.63 13.99 0.55
C SER A 51 -2.46 13.56 2.00
N GLU A 52 -3.21 12.58 2.45
CA GLU A 52 -3.15 12.06 3.80
C GLU A 52 -2.44 10.72 3.86
N ASP A 53 -1.96 10.36 5.05
CA ASP A 53 -1.38 9.04 5.27
C ASP A 53 -2.47 7.98 5.17
N ILE A 54 -2.11 6.85 4.59
CA ILE A 54 -3.05 5.75 4.34
C ILE A 54 -2.53 4.51 5.05
N GLU A 55 -3.44 3.72 5.61
CA GLU A 55 -3.08 2.47 6.26
C GLU A 55 -2.93 1.37 5.22
N LEU A 56 -1.77 0.71 5.23
CA LEU A 56 -1.55 -0.49 4.43
C LEU A 56 -1.69 -1.70 5.33
N VAL A 57 -2.58 -2.62 4.95
CA VAL A 57 -2.79 -3.87 5.66
C VAL A 57 -2.19 -5.00 4.85
N ILE A 58 -1.19 -5.67 5.42
CA ILE A 58 -0.54 -6.83 4.82
C ILE A 58 -1.20 -8.07 5.39
N GLN A 59 -2.01 -8.75 4.56
CA GLN A 59 -2.82 -9.88 5.02
C GLN A 59 -1.99 -11.14 5.25
N ASP A 60 -0.98 -11.36 4.40
CA ASP A 60 -0.19 -12.58 4.42
C ASP A 60 1.06 -12.39 5.27
N ASP A 61 1.28 -13.30 6.21
CA ASP A 61 2.44 -13.24 7.11
C ASP A 61 3.73 -13.76 6.47
N VAL A 62 3.63 -14.54 5.39
CA VAL A 62 4.79 -15.23 4.82
C VAL A 62 5.83 -14.27 4.26
N GLU A 63 5.39 -13.23 3.55
CA GLU A 63 6.29 -12.27 2.91
C GLU A 63 6.35 -10.93 3.63
N GLN A 64 5.80 -10.86 4.82
CA GLN A 64 5.60 -9.60 5.54
C GLN A 64 6.88 -8.78 5.70
N GLU A 65 7.97 -9.41 6.15
CA GLU A 65 9.22 -8.68 6.38
C GLU A 65 9.83 -8.18 5.07
N GLU A 66 9.78 -8.98 4.02
CA GLU A 66 10.29 -8.58 2.71
C GLU A 66 9.51 -7.41 2.14
N VAL A 67 8.19 -7.45 2.26
CA VAL A 67 7.33 -6.35 1.81
C VAL A 67 7.64 -5.07 2.57
N LEU A 68 7.79 -5.15 3.90
CA LEU A 68 8.10 -3.97 4.71
C LEU A 68 9.43 -3.34 4.31
N LYS A 69 10.44 -4.15 4.00
CA LYS A 69 11.72 -3.63 3.50
C LYS A 69 11.56 -2.98 2.13
N ALA A 70 10.78 -3.60 1.26
CA ALA A 70 10.59 -3.11 -0.11
C ALA A 70 9.84 -1.78 -0.17
N ILE A 71 8.94 -1.53 0.79
CA ILE A 71 8.13 -0.31 0.83
C ILE A 71 8.64 0.72 1.83
N LYS A 72 9.83 0.55 2.38
CA LYS A 72 10.32 1.42 3.46
C LYS A 72 10.33 2.90 3.09
N ASP A 73 10.52 3.23 1.82
CA ASP A 73 10.55 4.62 1.36
C ASP A 73 9.19 5.28 1.40
N PHE A 74 8.12 4.52 1.54
CA PHE A 74 6.75 5.02 1.63
C PHE A 74 6.24 5.09 3.07
N LEU A 75 6.94 4.47 4.02
CA LEU A 75 6.52 4.44 5.42
C LEU A 75 6.61 5.82 6.06
N VAL A 76 5.66 6.08 6.95
CA VAL A 76 5.58 7.35 7.68
C VAL A 76 5.90 7.14 9.15
#